data_e06a733ec71bbd2f9d17d103d28c6ef3
#
_entry.id   e06a733ec71bbd2f9d17d103d28c6ef3
#
_cell.length_a   1.000
_cell.length_b   1.000
_cell.length_c   1.000
_cell.angle_alpha   90.00
_cell.angle_beta   90.00
_cell.angle_gamma   90.00
#
_symmetry.space_group_name_H-M   'P 1'
#
loop_
_entity.id
_entity.type
_entity.pdbx_description
1 polymer ?
#
loop_
_entity_poly.entity_id
_entity_poly.type
_entity_poly.pdbx_seq_one_letter_code
_entity_poly.pdbx_strand_id
1 'polypeptide(L)'
;KFISMKKQILVLASLFAFLFSSVQAEVGVNVGISGNMGLFGAGATETEDGEKSRQKDAMLAVGWMSVFAEKTLGSRLAIGVDYVPGSIESETKDTPTTDMTAGANTNTAVTQKIKVDFEDLTTIYVRLNLTDTLYVKAGSTSVDIITNETLGTGSTYGNTSTDGTSVGVGYHNAMDNGMFLRAEANYMNLDGVKMTGSNSHVIQVTDMHGATGSISIGKSF
;
A
#
# COMPACT_ATOMS: atom_id res chain seq x y z
N LYS A 1 13.61 12.36 2.30
CA LYS A 1 12.83 12.44 3.57
C LYS A 1 11.86 13.64 3.63
N PHE A 2 12.20 14.80 3.01
CA PHE A 2 11.33 16.00 3.01
C PHE A 2 10.12 15.91 2.04
N ILE A 3 10.19 15.07 1.02
CA ILE A 3 9.11 14.94 0.02
C ILE A 3 7.95 14.13 0.59
N SER A 4 8.23 13.07 1.35
CA SER A 4 7.22 12.24 2.03
C SER A 4 6.40 13.08 3.03
N MET A 5 7.05 13.89 3.87
CA MET A 5 6.36 14.72 4.86
C MET A 5 5.43 15.77 4.24
N LYS A 6 5.76 16.30 3.06
CA LYS A 6 4.88 17.23 2.32
C LYS A 6 3.65 16.52 1.75
N LYS A 7 3.80 15.30 1.24
CA LYS A 7 2.66 14.48 0.77
C LYS A 7 1.73 14.14 1.92
N GLN A 8 2.26 13.73 3.07
CA GLN A 8 1.48 13.43 4.28
C GLN A 8 0.66 14.64 4.75
N ILE A 9 1.27 15.82 4.78
CA ILE A 9 0.57 17.08 5.13
C ILE A 9 -0.52 17.39 4.10
N LEU A 10 -0.25 17.17 2.80
CA LEU A 10 -1.21 17.43 1.74
C LEU A 10 -2.41 16.47 1.84
N VAL A 11 -2.17 15.18 2.07
CA VAL A 11 -3.22 14.17 2.27
C VAL A 11 -4.06 14.51 3.50
N LEU A 12 -3.44 14.81 4.62
CA LEU A 12 -4.15 15.24 5.84
C LEU A 12 -4.95 16.53 5.63
N ALA A 13 -4.40 17.51 4.93
CA ALA A 13 -5.09 18.76 4.62
C ALA A 13 -6.28 18.55 3.66
N SER A 14 -6.13 17.67 2.66
CA SER A 14 -7.23 17.30 1.75
C SER A 14 -8.33 16.52 2.46
N LEU A 15 -7.95 15.61 3.38
CA LEU A 15 -8.88 14.91 4.25
C LEU A 15 -9.71 15.89 5.07
N PHE A 16 -9.05 16.87 5.67
CA PHE A 16 -9.69 17.88 6.48
C PHE A 16 -10.63 18.79 5.65
N ALA A 17 -10.19 19.26 4.48
CA ALA A 17 -11.01 20.02 3.56
C ALA A 17 -12.25 19.25 3.06
N PHE A 18 -12.10 17.94 2.83
CA PHE A 18 -13.20 17.07 2.40
C PHE A 18 -14.31 16.97 3.47
N LEU A 19 -13.94 16.94 4.76
CA LEU A 19 -14.90 16.86 5.87
C LEU A 19 -15.79 18.11 5.99
N PHE A 20 -15.28 19.27 5.64
CA PHE A 20 -16.01 20.56 5.76
C PHE A 20 -16.73 21.00 4.48
N SER A 21 -16.62 20.26 3.37
CA SER A 21 -17.39 20.60 2.16
C SER A 21 -18.88 20.35 2.40
N SER A 22 -19.71 21.39 2.27
CA SER A 22 -21.17 21.32 2.45
C SER A 22 -21.82 20.62 1.25
N VAL A 23 -22.53 19.53 1.52
CA VAL A 23 -23.46 18.88 0.59
C VAL A 23 -24.84 18.89 1.25
N GLN A 24 -25.88 19.29 0.53
CA GLN A 24 -27.25 19.46 1.05
C GLN A 24 -28.02 18.12 1.21
N ALA A 25 -27.37 17.04 1.61
CA ALA A 25 -28.02 15.78 1.96
C ALA A 25 -27.85 15.52 3.46
N GLU A 26 -28.56 14.57 4.06
CA GLU A 26 -28.18 14.06 5.40
C GLU A 26 -26.75 13.53 5.33
N VAL A 27 -25.82 14.37 5.75
CA VAL A 27 -24.39 14.12 5.62
C VAL A 27 -23.83 13.92 6.99
N GLY A 28 -23.37 12.70 7.28
CA GLY A 28 -22.54 12.40 8.44
C GLY A 28 -21.07 12.33 8.05
N VAL A 29 -20.23 12.43 9.03
CA VAL A 29 -18.78 12.24 8.91
C VAL A 29 -18.35 11.13 9.85
N ASN A 30 -17.60 10.16 9.34
CA ASN A 30 -16.98 9.11 10.12
C ASN A 30 -15.47 9.28 10.09
N VAL A 31 -14.83 9.17 11.23
CA VAL A 31 -13.37 9.13 11.33
C VAL A 31 -12.96 7.97 12.22
N GLY A 32 -11.83 7.36 11.96
CA GLY A 32 -11.35 6.25 12.76
C GLY A 32 -9.93 5.83 12.44
N ILE A 33 -9.52 4.80 13.17
CA ILE A 33 -8.24 4.13 12.99
C ILE A 33 -8.48 2.64 12.74
N SER A 34 -7.59 2.03 11.99
CA SER A 34 -7.67 0.60 11.65
C SER A 34 -6.35 -0.10 11.95
N GLY A 35 -6.42 -1.29 12.50
CA GLY A 35 -5.34 -2.27 12.48
C GLY A 35 -5.58 -3.23 11.33
N ASN A 36 -4.59 -3.38 10.47
CA ASN A 36 -4.68 -4.15 9.24
C ASN A 36 -3.63 -5.27 9.22
N MET A 37 -3.95 -6.35 8.53
CA MET A 37 -3.01 -7.42 8.16
C MET A 37 -3.28 -7.86 6.73
N GLY A 38 -2.22 -8.26 6.02
CA GLY A 38 -2.35 -8.70 4.64
C GLY A 38 -1.34 -9.76 4.26
N LEU A 39 -1.75 -10.60 3.29
CA LEU A 39 -0.91 -11.56 2.59
C LEU A 39 -0.92 -11.19 1.12
N PHE A 40 0.25 -10.90 0.58
CA PHE A 40 0.44 -10.51 -0.81
C PHE A 40 1.36 -11.47 -1.54
N GLY A 41 1.09 -11.70 -2.82
CA GLY A 41 1.92 -12.48 -3.72
C GLY A 41 2.23 -11.72 -5.00
N ALA A 42 3.47 -11.79 -5.45
CA ALA A 42 3.92 -11.25 -6.73
C ALA A 42 5.06 -12.08 -7.32
N GLY A 43 5.16 -12.12 -8.65
CA GLY A 43 6.32 -12.64 -9.36
C GLY A 43 7.31 -11.51 -9.66
N ALA A 44 8.60 -11.81 -9.59
CA ALA A 44 9.66 -10.89 -10.01
C ALA A 44 10.56 -11.54 -11.04
N THR A 45 10.91 -10.80 -12.08
CA THR A 45 11.84 -11.24 -13.12
C THR A 45 12.96 -10.21 -13.23
N GLU A 46 14.20 -10.67 -13.20
CA GLU A 46 15.38 -9.87 -13.52
C GLU A 46 15.83 -10.19 -14.94
N THR A 47 16.11 -9.14 -15.68
CA THR A 47 16.64 -9.21 -17.07
C THR A 47 17.97 -8.53 -17.11
N GLU A 48 18.99 -9.22 -17.63
CA GLU A 48 20.37 -8.80 -17.77
C GLU A 48 20.74 -8.93 -19.24
N ASP A 49 21.29 -7.88 -19.86
CA ASP A 49 21.66 -7.81 -21.29
C ASP A 49 20.56 -8.28 -22.26
N GLY A 50 19.29 -8.09 -21.87
CA GLY A 50 18.13 -8.48 -22.67
C GLY A 50 17.69 -9.93 -22.49
N GLU A 51 18.40 -10.73 -21.70
CA GLU A 51 18.03 -12.09 -21.36
C GLU A 51 17.53 -12.21 -19.91
N LYS A 52 16.55 -13.09 -19.68
CA LYS A 52 16.06 -13.37 -18.33
C LYS A 52 17.13 -14.10 -17.52
N SER A 53 17.66 -13.44 -16.50
CA SER A 53 18.67 -14.04 -15.63
C SER A 53 18.06 -14.76 -14.44
N ARG A 54 16.95 -14.26 -13.88
CA ARG A 54 16.29 -14.84 -12.71
C ARG A 54 14.78 -14.64 -12.76
N GLN A 55 14.05 -15.60 -12.21
CA GLN A 55 12.61 -15.47 -11.94
C GLN A 55 12.34 -16.00 -10.53
N LYS A 56 11.50 -15.28 -9.76
CA LYS A 56 11.17 -15.64 -8.39
C LYS A 56 9.76 -15.19 -8.04
N ASP A 57 9.01 -16.06 -7.41
CA ASP A 57 7.75 -15.71 -6.78
C ASP A 57 8.02 -15.37 -5.31
N ALA A 58 7.38 -14.32 -4.83
CA ALA A 58 7.49 -13.85 -3.46
C ALA A 58 6.11 -13.77 -2.81
N MET A 59 6.06 -14.13 -1.55
CA MET A 59 4.91 -13.88 -0.67
C MET A 59 5.35 -12.96 0.47
N LEU A 60 4.50 -12.00 0.81
CA LEU A 60 4.72 -11.03 1.86
C LEU A 60 3.53 -11.03 2.82
N ALA A 61 3.79 -11.27 4.10
CA ALA A 61 2.83 -11.10 5.18
C ALA A 61 3.21 -9.85 5.97
N VAL A 62 2.28 -8.90 6.07
CA VAL A 62 2.53 -7.61 6.74
C VAL A 62 1.35 -7.17 7.57
N GLY A 63 1.63 -6.37 8.61
CA GLY A 63 0.63 -5.66 9.40
C GLY A 63 0.92 -4.18 9.42
N TRP A 64 -0.13 -3.35 9.44
CA TRP A 64 -0.01 -1.90 9.49
C TRP A 64 -1.19 -1.24 10.17
N MET A 65 -1.00 0.01 10.56
CA MET A 65 -2.07 0.87 11.07
C MET A 65 -2.45 1.89 10.00
N SER A 66 -3.74 2.22 9.91
CA SER A 66 -4.22 3.31 9.06
C SER A 66 -5.18 4.22 9.79
N VAL A 67 -5.40 5.41 9.24
CA VAL A 67 -6.44 6.35 9.63
C VAL A 67 -7.39 6.54 8.46
N PHE A 68 -8.68 6.65 8.75
CA PHE A 68 -9.65 6.88 7.68
C PHE A 68 -10.63 7.99 8.04
N ALA A 69 -11.16 8.60 6.99
CA ALA A 69 -12.28 9.50 7.07
C ALA A 69 -13.28 9.21 5.95
N GLU A 70 -14.54 9.26 6.27
CA GLU A 70 -15.65 9.03 5.35
C GLU A 70 -16.67 10.16 5.46
N LYS A 71 -17.25 10.49 4.33
CA LYS A 71 -18.45 11.31 4.23
C LYS A 71 -19.62 10.44 3.80
N THR A 72 -20.65 10.36 4.64
CA THR A 72 -21.86 9.62 4.30
C THR A 72 -22.78 10.47 3.42
N LEU A 73 -23.43 9.85 2.46
CA LEU A 73 -24.38 10.44 1.55
C LEU A 73 -25.70 9.67 1.69
N GLY A 74 -26.54 10.14 2.62
CA GLY A 74 -27.71 9.41 3.07
C GLY A 74 -27.33 8.15 3.87
N SER A 75 -28.27 7.21 4.01
CA SER A 75 -28.09 6.00 4.84
C SER A 75 -27.25 4.90 4.20
N ARG A 76 -27.07 4.91 2.88
CA ARG A 76 -26.49 3.76 2.16
C ARG A 76 -25.10 3.97 1.58
N LEU A 77 -24.75 5.20 1.24
CA LEU A 77 -23.52 5.48 0.52
C LEU A 77 -22.55 6.26 1.40
N ALA A 78 -21.27 5.94 1.32
CA ALA A 78 -20.19 6.77 1.84
C ALA A 78 -19.01 6.81 0.86
N ILE A 79 -18.33 7.94 0.83
CA ILE A 79 -17.06 8.12 0.12
C ILE A 79 -16.02 8.37 1.18
N GLY A 80 -14.89 7.70 1.10
CA GLY A 80 -13.85 7.80 2.11
C GLY A 80 -12.45 7.74 1.55
N VAL A 81 -11.53 8.04 2.43
CA VAL A 81 -10.10 7.84 2.22
C VAL A 81 -9.51 7.13 3.44
N ASP A 82 -8.68 6.15 3.17
CA ASP A 82 -7.87 5.44 4.15
C ASP A 82 -6.40 5.74 3.85
N TYR A 83 -5.63 6.08 4.86
CA TYR A 83 -4.24 6.49 4.73
C TYR A 83 -3.37 5.82 5.78
N VAL A 84 -2.24 5.28 5.34
CA VAL A 84 -1.22 4.67 6.19
C VAL A 84 -0.13 5.72 6.47
N PRO A 85 -0.04 6.26 7.70
CA PRO A 85 0.88 7.37 8.02
C PRO A 85 2.33 6.92 8.22
N GLY A 86 2.59 5.62 8.16
CA GLY A 86 3.90 5.01 8.34
C GLY A 86 4.34 4.21 7.15
N SER A 87 5.57 3.72 7.21
CA SER A 87 6.13 2.79 6.23
C SER A 87 5.72 1.35 6.59
N ILE A 88 5.31 0.58 5.58
CA ILE A 88 5.15 -0.87 5.68
C ILE A 88 6.45 -1.48 5.17
N GLU A 89 7.24 -2.03 6.09
CA GLU A 89 8.58 -2.50 5.78
C GLU A 89 8.57 -4.00 5.44
N SER A 90 9.28 -4.39 4.37
CA SER A 90 9.60 -5.80 4.13
C SER A 90 10.74 -6.26 5.02
N GLU A 91 10.89 -7.56 5.18
CA GLU A 91 12.12 -8.12 5.76
C GLU A 91 13.32 -7.84 4.85
N THR A 92 14.48 -7.58 5.47
CA THR A 92 15.75 -7.47 4.73
C THR A 92 16.16 -8.86 4.25
N LYS A 93 16.38 -9.00 2.95
CA LYS A 93 16.84 -10.24 2.35
C LYS A 93 18.30 -10.13 1.96
N ASP A 94 19.14 -10.98 2.57
CA ASP A 94 20.53 -11.16 2.22
C ASP A 94 20.67 -12.32 1.24
N THR A 95 21.26 -12.06 0.06
CA THR A 95 21.48 -13.08 -0.97
C THR A 95 22.97 -13.11 -1.33
N PRO A 96 23.74 -14.08 -0.81
CA PRO A 96 25.11 -14.30 -1.27
C PRO A 96 25.13 -14.75 -2.73
N THR A 97 25.96 -14.13 -3.53
CA THR A 97 26.13 -14.46 -4.94
C THR A 97 27.59 -14.25 -5.35
N THR A 98 27.96 -14.70 -6.54
CA THR A 98 29.23 -14.39 -7.17
C THR A 98 28.94 -13.46 -8.33
N ASP A 99 29.45 -12.25 -8.27
CA ASP A 99 29.12 -11.19 -9.22
C ASP A 99 30.30 -10.24 -9.41
N MET A 100 30.22 -9.39 -10.44
CA MET A 100 31.25 -8.42 -10.78
C MET A 100 30.99 -7.10 -10.06
N THR A 101 31.91 -6.68 -9.20
CA THR A 101 31.84 -5.35 -8.59
C THR A 101 32.19 -4.24 -9.60
N ALA A 102 31.65 -3.05 -9.41
CA ALA A 102 31.94 -1.91 -10.29
C ALA A 102 33.44 -1.67 -10.44
N GLY A 103 33.93 -1.68 -11.68
CA GLY A 103 35.35 -1.48 -12.01
C GLY A 103 36.25 -2.72 -11.87
N ALA A 104 35.69 -3.88 -11.50
CA ALA A 104 36.44 -5.14 -11.49
C ALA A 104 36.29 -5.89 -12.84
N ASN A 105 37.31 -6.69 -13.16
CA ASN A 105 37.31 -7.55 -14.38
C ASN A 105 37.10 -9.04 -14.01
N THR A 106 36.82 -9.34 -12.75
CA THR A 106 36.62 -10.72 -12.26
C THR A 106 35.45 -10.76 -11.28
N ASN A 107 34.72 -11.85 -11.33
CA ASN A 107 33.64 -12.12 -10.37
C ASN A 107 34.19 -12.40 -8.98
N THR A 108 33.60 -11.80 -7.99
CA THR A 108 33.93 -11.98 -6.57
C THR A 108 32.68 -12.37 -5.78
N ALA A 109 32.86 -12.99 -4.61
CA ALA A 109 31.75 -13.26 -3.71
C ALA A 109 31.22 -11.93 -3.14
N VAL A 110 29.93 -11.64 -3.36
CA VAL A 110 29.25 -10.45 -2.89
C VAL A 110 27.95 -10.83 -2.19
N THR A 111 27.46 -9.97 -1.32
CA THR A 111 26.14 -10.13 -0.69
C THR A 111 25.23 -9.02 -1.17
N GLN A 112 24.11 -9.40 -1.77
CA GLN A 112 23.05 -8.48 -2.17
C GLN A 112 22.08 -8.34 -1.00
N LYS A 113 21.93 -7.14 -0.45
CA LYS A 113 20.95 -6.82 0.59
C LYS A 113 19.84 -5.99 -0.01
N ILE A 114 18.61 -6.47 0.14
CA ILE A 114 17.43 -5.79 -0.42
C ILE A 114 16.36 -5.71 0.67
N LYS A 115 15.83 -4.52 0.86
CA LYS A 115 14.66 -4.22 1.66
C LYS A 115 13.76 -3.29 0.85
N VAL A 116 12.48 -3.52 0.87
CA VAL A 116 11.50 -2.66 0.19
C VAL A 116 10.55 -2.10 1.24
N ASP A 117 10.38 -0.79 1.23
CA ASP A 117 9.42 -0.11 2.09
C ASP A 117 8.29 0.45 1.22
N PHE A 118 7.05 0.27 1.68
CA PHE A 118 5.86 0.83 1.05
C PHE A 118 5.43 2.03 1.88
N GLU A 119 5.44 3.22 1.27
CA GLU A 119 5.12 4.48 1.93
C GLU A 119 3.89 5.14 1.30
N ASP A 120 3.24 6.01 2.07
CA ASP A 120 2.10 6.81 1.62
C ASP A 120 0.94 5.99 1.01
N LEU A 121 0.75 4.73 1.48
CA LEU A 121 -0.36 3.89 1.02
C LEU A 121 -1.69 4.61 1.29
N THR A 122 -2.36 4.97 0.22
CA THR A 122 -3.61 5.73 0.25
C THR A 122 -4.67 5.03 -0.58
N THR A 123 -5.85 4.83 -0.01
CA THR A 123 -7.01 4.25 -0.72
C THR A 123 -8.17 5.23 -0.68
N ILE A 124 -8.64 5.67 -1.85
CA ILE A 124 -9.89 6.41 -1.99
C ILE A 124 -10.96 5.39 -2.35
N TYR A 125 -12.06 5.38 -1.62
CA TYR A 125 -13.07 4.32 -1.78
C TYR A 125 -14.51 4.82 -1.69
N VAL A 126 -15.39 4.00 -2.21
CA VAL A 126 -16.84 4.09 -2.05
C VAL A 126 -17.29 2.89 -1.22
N ARG A 127 -18.13 3.13 -0.24
CA ARG A 127 -18.78 2.11 0.59
C ARG A 127 -20.29 2.15 0.38
N LEU A 128 -20.88 0.99 0.12
CA LEU A 128 -22.33 0.81 -0.03
C LEU A 128 -22.85 -0.12 1.08
N ASN A 129 -23.72 0.41 1.95
CA ASN A 129 -24.40 -0.37 2.97
C ASN A 129 -25.48 -1.25 2.32
N LEU A 130 -25.37 -2.55 2.47
CA LEU A 130 -26.34 -3.54 2.02
C LEU A 130 -27.46 -3.69 3.06
N THR A 131 -27.08 -3.65 4.33
CA THR A 131 -27.96 -3.64 5.50
C THR A 131 -27.44 -2.60 6.49
N ASP A 132 -28.04 -2.50 7.66
CA ASP A 132 -27.56 -1.63 8.76
C ASP A 132 -26.19 -2.03 9.28
N THR A 133 -25.79 -3.28 9.06
CA THR A 133 -24.51 -3.82 9.57
C THR A 133 -23.56 -4.31 8.52
N LEU A 134 -24.04 -4.71 7.33
CA LEU A 134 -23.20 -5.26 6.27
C LEU A 134 -23.02 -4.26 5.14
N TYR A 135 -21.82 -4.18 4.60
CA TYR A 135 -21.48 -3.32 3.48
C TYR A 135 -20.46 -3.96 2.53
N VAL A 136 -20.41 -3.40 1.35
CA VAL A 136 -19.34 -3.64 0.37
C VAL A 136 -18.55 -2.34 0.16
N LYS A 137 -17.29 -2.48 -0.18
CA LYS A 137 -16.37 -1.38 -0.42
C LYS A 137 -15.57 -1.63 -1.70
N ALA A 138 -15.35 -0.59 -2.49
CA ALA A 138 -14.45 -0.62 -3.63
C ALA A 138 -13.65 0.68 -3.70
N GLY A 139 -12.39 0.60 -4.06
CA GLY A 139 -11.51 1.75 -4.05
C GLY A 139 -10.34 1.65 -5.01
N SER A 140 -9.71 2.80 -5.24
CA SER A 140 -8.42 2.93 -5.91
C SER A 140 -7.36 3.19 -4.86
N THR A 141 -6.24 2.51 -4.98
CA THR A 141 -5.12 2.55 -4.04
C THR A 141 -3.89 3.08 -4.78
N SER A 142 -3.08 3.88 -4.12
CA SER A 142 -1.74 4.27 -4.58
C SER A 142 -0.73 4.09 -3.45
N VAL A 143 0.52 3.75 -3.80
CA VAL A 143 1.60 3.51 -2.86
C VAL A 143 2.94 3.87 -3.47
N ASP A 144 3.81 4.52 -2.69
CA ASP A 144 5.21 4.74 -3.05
C ASP A 144 6.05 3.53 -2.61
N ILE A 145 6.91 3.04 -3.51
CA ILE A 145 7.81 1.91 -3.29
C ILE A 145 9.22 2.47 -3.15
N ILE A 146 9.77 2.36 -1.96
CA ILE A 146 11.11 2.82 -1.62
C ILE A 146 12.05 1.63 -1.58
N THR A 147 13.03 1.64 -2.48
CA THR A 147 14.05 0.59 -2.53
C THR A 147 15.21 0.95 -1.61
N ASN A 148 15.43 0.12 -0.60
CA ASN A 148 16.58 0.22 0.31
C ASN A 148 17.49 -0.97 0.04
N GLU A 149 18.45 -0.77 -0.86
CA GLU A 149 19.38 -1.81 -1.26
C GLU A 149 20.83 -1.44 -0.90
N THR A 150 21.61 -2.46 -0.58
CA THR A 150 23.06 -2.42 -0.58
C THR A 150 23.54 -3.58 -1.41
N LEU A 151 23.71 -3.31 -2.71
CA LEU A 151 24.17 -4.33 -3.65
C LEU A 151 25.68 -4.40 -3.65
N GLY A 152 26.24 -5.60 -3.50
CA GLY A 152 27.68 -5.83 -3.51
C GLY A 152 28.33 -5.48 -4.84
N THR A 153 27.54 -5.32 -5.91
CA THR A 153 27.97 -4.81 -7.22
C THR A 153 28.10 -3.29 -7.27
N GLY A 154 27.55 -2.56 -6.30
CA GLY A 154 27.46 -1.10 -6.31
C GLY A 154 26.35 -0.54 -7.20
N SER A 155 25.49 -1.39 -7.77
CA SER A 155 24.32 -0.96 -8.52
C SER A 155 23.24 -0.41 -7.61
N THR A 156 22.39 0.48 -8.13
CA THR A 156 21.25 1.06 -7.42
C THR A 156 20.00 1.06 -8.28
N TYR A 157 18.85 0.90 -7.63
CA TYR A 157 17.52 1.03 -8.23
C TYR A 157 16.83 2.26 -7.66
N GLY A 158 16.10 2.99 -8.51
CA GLY A 158 15.35 4.17 -8.06
C GLY A 158 14.04 3.78 -7.35
N ASN A 159 13.53 4.70 -6.54
CA ASN A 159 12.19 4.59 -6.01
C ASN A 159 11.14 4.70 -7.12
N THR A 160 10.01 4.07 -6.94
CA THR A 160 8.89 4.09 -7.87
C THR A 160 7.57 4.19 -7.10
N SER A 161 6.46 4.27 -7.81
CA SER A 161 5.13 4.19 -7.23
C SER A 161 4.26 3.28 -8.08
N THR A 162 3.21 2.76 -7.48
CA THR A 162 2.21 1.98 -8.21
C THR A 162 0.82 2.32 -7.71
N ASP A 163 -0.13 2.12 -8.61
CA ASP A 163 -1.56 2.23 -8.33
C ASP A 163 -2.18 0.85 -8.28
N GLY A 164 -3.44 0.80 -7.87
CA GLY A 164 -4.17 -0.46 -7.82
C GLY A 164 -5.61 -0.28 -7.44
N THR A 165 -6.27 -1.38 -7.19
CA THR A 165 -7.67 -1.44 -6.81
C THR A 165 -7.88 -2.31 -5.60
N SER A 166 -8.90 -2.01 -4.81
CA SER A 166 -9.35 -2.85 -3.71
C SER A 166 -10.86 -3.05 -3.75
N VAL A 167 -11.29 -4.24 -3.39
CA VAL A 167 -12.71 -4.55 -3.17
C VAL A 167 -12.84 -5.32 -1.87
N GLY A 168 -13.92 -5.11 -1.14
CA GLY A 168 -14.09 -5.76 0.14
C GLY A 168 -15.50 -5.82 0.63
N VAL A 169 -15.67 -6.60 1.69
CA VAL A 169 -16.90 -6.71 2.45
C VAL A 169 -16.61 -6.40 3.91
N GLY A 170 -17.55 -5.81 4.60
CA GLY A 170 -17.35 -5.46 5.99
C GLY A 170 -18.63 -5.56 6.82
N TYR A 171 -18.38 -5.66 8.11
CA TYR A 171 -19.38 -5.60 9.17
C TYR A 171 -19.15 -4.31 9.97
N HIS A 172 -20.23 -3.57 10.19
CA HIS A 172 -20.25 -2.31 10.94
C HIS A 172 -21.20 -2.44 12.11
N ASN A 173 -20.72 -2.14 13.30
CA ASN A 173 -21.53 -2.13 14.52
C ASN A 173 -21.47 -0.74 15.16
N ALA A 174 -22.57 0.01 15.06
CA ALA A 174 -22.71 1.33 15.66
C ALA A 174 -23.13 1.20 17.14
N MET A 175 -22.68 2.14 17.97
CA MET A 175 -23.02 2.27 19.39
C MET A 175 -23.80 3.56 19.62
N ASP A 176 -24.61 3.62 20.68
CA ASP A 176 -25.47 4.77 21.00
C ASP A 176 -24.71 6.08 21.25
N ASN A 177 -23.43 6.00 21.58
CA ASN A 177 -22.55 7.18 21.81
C ASN A 177 -21.90 7.73 20.54
N GLY A 178 -22.28 7.21 19.35
CA GLY A 178 -21.71 7.55 18.07
C GLY A 178 -20.38 6.85 17.74
N MET A 179 -19.85 6.04 18.65
CA MET A 179 -18.72 5.17 18.35
C MET A 179 -19.17 3.99 17.48
N PHE A 180 -18.23 3.39 16.75
CA PHE A 180 -18.47 2.18 16.00
C PHE A 180 -17.24 1.28 15.95
N LEU A 181 -17.50 0.00 15.73
CA LEU A 181 -16.50 -1.01 15.39
C LEU A 181 -16.77 -1.53 13.99
N ARG A 182 -15.71 -1.83 13.25
CA ARG A 182 -15.78 -2.49 11.94
C ARG A 182 -14.82 -3.65 11.86
N ALA A 183 -15.21 -4.65 11.09
CA ALA A 183 -14.34 -5.72 10.62
C ALA A 183 -14.49 -5.81 9.10
N GLU A 184 -13.38 -5.86 8.38
CA GLU A 184 -13.35 -5.94 6.93
C GLU A 184 -12.47 -7.08 6.44
N ALA A 185 -12.85 -7.65 5.31
CA ALA A 185 -12.01 -8.50 4.50
C ALA A 185 -11.98 -7.91 3.09
N ASN A 186 -10.78 -7.68 2.57
CA ASN A 186 -10.60 -7.05 1.27
C ASN A 186 -9.67 -7.90 0.40
N TYR A 187 -9.83 -7.78 -0.90
CA TYR A 187 -8.89 -8.18 -1.92
C TYR A 187 -8.30 -6.93 -2.56
N MET A 188 -6.98 -6.87 -2.63
CA MET A 188 -6.23 -5.76 -3.20
C MET A 188 -5.39 -6.27 -4.37
N ASN A 189 -5.38 -5.51 -5.45
CA ASN A 189 -4.53 -5.73 -6.60
C ASN A 189 -3.77 -4.44 -6.88
N LEU A 190 -2.43 -4.48 -6.76
CA LEU A 190 -1.54 -3.38 -7.13
C LEU A 190 -0.89 -3.72 -8.47
N ASP A 191 -0.78 -2.75 -9.34
CA ASP A 191 -0.21 -2.90 -10.67
C ASP A 191 1.29 -3.23 -10.58
N GLY A 192 1.77 -4.01 -11.53
CA GLY A 192 3.16 -4.38 -11.63
C GLY A 192 4.07 -3.19 -11.90
N VAL A 193 5.32 -3.28 -11.45
CA VAL A 193 6.31 -2.22 -11.63
C VAL A 193 7.53 -2.72 -12.39
N LYS A 194 8.17 -1.79 -13.13
CA LYS A 194 9.42 -2.04 -13.82
C LYS A 194 10.44 -1.00 -13.38
N MET A 195 11.60 -1.49 -12.93
CA MET A 195 12.71 -0.66 -12.47
C MET A 195 13.97 -1.01 -13.25
N THR A 196 14.73 0.01 -13.64
CA THR A 196 16.03 -0.17 -14.30
C THR A 196 17.12 0.29 -13.34
N GLY A 197 18.05 -0.60 -13.07
CA GLY A 197 19.22 -0.32 -12.23
C GLY A 197 20.27 0.53 -12.94
N SER A 198 21.20 1.09 -12.19
CA SER A 198 22.31 1.87 -12.70
C SER A 198 23.27 1.05 -13.61
N ASN A 199 23.23 -0.28 -13.49
CA ASN A 199 23.96 -1.23 -14.34
C ASN A 199 23.14 -1.71 -15.56
N SER A 200 22.01 -1.06 -15.90
CA SER A 200 21.09 -1.43 -16.97
C SER A 200 20.32 -2.73 -16.78
N HIS A 201 20.46 -3.42 -15.64
CA HIS A 201 19.61 -4.55 -15.32
C HIS A 201 18.17 -4.08 -15.07
N VAL A 202 17.21 -4.87 -15.47
CA VAL A 202 15.79 -4.55 -15.36
C VAL A 202 15.12 -5.52 -14.43
N ILE A 203 14.51 -5.02 -13.36
CA ILE A 203 13.61 -5.78 -12.50
C ILE A 203 12.18 -5.45 -12.89
N GLN A 204 11.42 -6.48 -13.22
CA GLN A 204 10.00 -6.39 -13.48
C GLN A 204 9.26 -7.21 -12.43
N VAL A 205 8.41 -6.56 -11.65
CA VAL A 205 7.49 -7.17 -10.71
C VAL A 205 6.13 -7.23 -11.39
N THR A 206 5.49 -8.40 -11.35
CA THR A 206 4.12 -8.57 -11.84
C THR A 206 3.12 -7.89 -10.90
N ASP A 207 1.84 -7.85 -11.29
CA ASP A 207 0.79 -7.37 -10.42
C ASP A 207 0.85 -8.09 -9.07
N MET A 208 0.73 -7.33 -8.00
CA MET A 208 0.74 -7.82 -6.62
C MET A 208 -0.70 -8.03 -6.15
N HIS A 209 -1.05 -9.26 -5.90
CA HIS A 209 -2.38 -9.65 -5.42
C HIS A 209 -2.34 -9.96 -3.93
N GLY A 210 -3.29 -9.45 -3.16
CA GLY A 210 -3.34 -9.71 -1.73
C GLY A 210 -4.74 -9.80 -1.16
N ALA A 211 -4.86 -10.63 -0.13
CA ALA A 211 -6.00 -10.64 0.78
C ALA A 211 -5.65 -9.88 2.05
N THR A 212 -6.51 -8.96 2.48
CA THR A 212 -6.30 -8.19 3.70
C THR A 212 -7.49 -8.30 4.64
N GLY A 213 -7.22 -8.23 5.93
CA GLY A 213 -8.24 -8.13 6.98
C GLY A 213 -7.98 -6.91 7.85
N SER A 214 -9.03 -6.25 8.33
CA SER A 214 -8.90 -5.13 9.25
C SER A 214 -9.94 -5.13 10.35
N ILE A 215 -9.53 -4.55 11.49
CA ILE A 215 -10.42 -4.17 12.58
C ILE A 215 -10.26 -2.67 12.81
N SER A 216 -11.38 -1.96 12.86
CA SER A 216 -11.38 -0.51 13.00
C SER A 216 -12.26 -0.08 14.18
N ILE A 217 -11.85 1.03 14.81
CA ILE A 217 -12.68 1.79 15.74
C ILE A 217 -12.78 3.22 15.24
N GLY A 218 -13.96 3.79 15.34
CA GLY A 218 -14.20 5.15 14.87
C GLY A 218 -15.37 5.83 15.55
N LYS A 219 -15.61 7.06 15.11
CA LYS A 219 -16.71 7.90 15.58
C LYS A 219 -17.45 8.54 14.42
N SER A 220 -18.76 8.54 14.51
CA SER A 220 -19.70 9.23 13.61
C SER A 220 -20.12 10.59 14.22
N PHE A 221 -20.23 11.59 13.35
CA PHE A 221 -20.64 12.96 13.66
C PHE A 221 -21.78 13.40 12.77
#